data_0960ab39997b5a63b69cea2539d99cf9
#
_entry.id   0960ab39997b5a63b69cea2539d99cf9
#
_cell.length_a   1.000
_cell.length_b   1.000
_cell.length_c   1.000
_cell.angle_alpha   90.00
_cell.angle_beta   90.00
_cell.angle_gamma   90.00
#
_symmetry.space_group_name_H-M   'P 1'
#
loop_
_entity.id
_entity.type
_entity.pdbx_description
1 polymer ?
#
loop_
_entity_poly.entity_id
_entity_poly.type
_entity_poly.pdbx_seq_one_letter_code
_entity_poly.pdbx_strand_id
1 'polypeptide(L)'
;MPYTGQQSTLEGYVNTAPFNGNGGGSPDGQGDYPTQLTDYGVSDNFYDKAFSWEPKYQHKFVMNIDGIPAFLVKTSAKPSLTNGEVVLDHINVKRKLKGKSSWNSIAITIYDAIVPSAAQAVMQWVRLHHESATGRDGYASIYKKDITLNQLSPIGEIIEEWQIKGAYLSEVNFGSLDWSAEDVVMIDATLNYDWALLSF
;
A
#
# COMPACT_ATOMS: atom_id res chain seq x y z
N MET A 1 8.57 18.71 50.96
CA MET A 1 9.58 17.87 50.31
C MET A 1 9.77 18.44 48.91
N PRO A 2 10.96 18.95 48.56
CA PRO A 2 11.17 19.52 47.23
C PRO A 2 11.32 18.38 46.20
N TYR A 3 10.60 18.49 45.10
CA TYR A 3 10.68 17.63 43.94
C TYR A 3 12.01 17.88 43.21
N THR A 4 12.95 16.98 43.35
CA THR A 4 14.18 17.00 42.58
C THR A 4 13.85 16.45 41.19
N GLY A 5 13.51 17.36 40.25
CA GLY A 5 13.38 17.03 38.86
C GLY A 5 14.69 16.52 38.29
N GLN A 6 14.75 15.25 37.89
CA GLN A 6 15.79 14.80 36.98
C GLN A 6 15.60 15.55 35.67
N GLN A 7 16.48 16.48 35.40
CA GLN A 7 16.70 16.96 34.06
C GLN A 7 17.26 15.78 33.24
N SER A 8 16.41 15.15 32.46
CA SER A 8 16.89 14.30 31.38
C SER A 8 17.60 15.21 30.38
N THR A 9 18.90 15.23 30.47
CA THR A 9 19.77 15.92 29.54
C THR A 9 19.53 15.33 28.14
N LEU A 10 19.02 16.15 27.25
CA LEU A 10 18.97 15.89 25.80
C LEU A 10 20.39 15.90 25.17
N GLU A 11 21.42 15.71 25.97
CA GLU A 11 22.83 15.74 25.54
C GLU A 11 23.22 14.60 24.60
N GLY A 12 22.32 13.61 24.39
CA GLY A 12 22.58 12.49 23.48
C GLY A 12 22.25 12.78 22.01
N TYR A 13 21.60 13.90 21.69
CA TYR A 13 21.19 14.22 20.33
C TYR A 13 21.89 15.42 19.69
N VAL A 14 22.70 16.10 20.44
CA VAL A 14 23.62 17.06 19.85
C VAL A 14 24.79 16.25 19.34
N ASN A 15 24.89 16.08 18.05
CA ASN A 15 26.09 15.56 17.41
C ASN A 15 27.20 16.60 17.64
N THR A 16 27.84 16.54 18.83
CA THR A 16 29.07 17.21 19.13
C THR A 16 30.25 16.40 18.58
N ALA A 17 30.14 16.00 17.29
CA ALA A 17 31.39 15.78 16.59
C ALA A 17 32.17 17.08 16.74
N PRO A 18 33.34 17.09 17.39
CA PRO A 18 34.12 18.29 17.45
C PRO A 18 34.28 18.72 15.99
N PHE A 19 33.81 19.94 15.70
CA PHE A 19 34.23 20.63 14.49
C PHE A 19 35.75 20.66 14.63
N ASN A 20 36.40 19.69 14.01
CA ASN A 20 37.85 19.61 13.99
C ASN A 20 38.26 20.71 13.02
N GLY A 21 38.20 21.93 13.55
CA GLY A 21 38.76 23.11 12.94
C GLY A 21 40.27 22.99 12.84
N ASN A 22 40.73 21.99 12.13
CA ASN A 22 42.03 22.01 11.55
C ASN A 22 41.91 22.96 10.34
N GLY A 23 41.90 24.25 10.70
CA GLY A 23 41.95 25.33 9.76
C GLY A 23 43.27 25.28 8.98
N GLY A 24 43.33 24.40 8.03
CA GLY A 24 44.12 24.59 6.83
C GLY A 24 43.40 25.66 6.03
N GLY A 25 43.57 26.92 6.42
CA GLY A 25 43.06 28.03 5.62
C GLY A 25 43.61 27.90 4.21
N SER A 26 42.72 27.72 3.28
CA SER A 26 43.09 27.90 1.88
C SER A 26 43.67 29.29 1.74
N PRO A 27 44.82 29.46 1.08
CA PRO A 27 45.48 30.77 0.89
C PRO A 27 44.57 31.82 0.27
N ASP A 28 43.46 31.46 -0.25
CA ASP A 28 42.51 32.24 -1.03
C ASP A 28 41.32 32.79 -0.24
N GLY A 29 41.30 32.57 1.10
CA GLY A 29 40.22 33.14 1.95
C GLY A 29 38.82 32.59 1.63
N GLN A 30 38.71 31.54 0.81
CA GLN A 30 37.50 30.81 0.61
C GLN A 30 37.32 29.84 1.79
N GLY A 31 36.39 30.16 2.66
CA GLY A 31 36.01 29.24 3.74
C GLY A 31 35.70 27.87 3.18
N ASP A 32 36.00 26.81 3.96
CA ASP A 32 35.61 25.45 3.66
C ASP A 32 34.07 25.37 3.50
N TYR A 33 33.59 25.83 2.36
CA TYR A 33 32.24 25.44 1.94
C TYR A 33 32.35 23.99 1.49
N PRO A 34 31.45 23.13 1.93
CA PRO A 34 31.39 21.78 1.37
C PRO A 34 31.25 21.90 -0.16
N THR A 35 32.36 21.68 -0.86
CA THR A 35 32.47 21.92 -2.30
C THR A 35 31.86 20.80 -3.12
N GLN A 36 31.38 19.75 -2.44
CA GLN A 36 30.78 18.60 -3.10
C GLN A 36 29.46 18.21 -2.41
N LEU A 37 28.47 17.89 -3.22
CA LEU A 37 27.20 17.31 -2.77
C LEU A 37 27.38 16.03 -1.94
N THR A 38 28.57 15.41 -2.02
CA THR A 38 29.01 14.27 -1.21
C THR A 38 28.99 14.57 0.28
N ASP A 39 29.36 15.80 0.70
CA ASP A 39 29.40 16.18 2.12
C ASP A 39 28.01 16.24 2.74
N TYR A 40 26.97 16.37 1.95
CA TYR A 40 25.57 16.28 2.38
C TYR A 40 25.00 14.86 2.26
N GLY A 41 25.80 13.87 1.90
CA GLY A 41 25.37 12.49 1.72
C GLY A 41 24.45 12.26 0.51
N VAL A 42 24.21 13.28 -0.32
CA VAL A 42 23.28 13.19 -1.46
C VAL A 42 23.90 12.34 -2.57
N SER A 43 25.19 12.50 -2.87
CA SER A 43 25.85 11.70 -3.89
C SER A 43 26.06 10.25 -3.43
N ASP A 44 26.51 10.05 -2.18
CA ASP A 44 26.71 8.71 -1.62
C ASP A 44 25.38 7.93 -1.52
N ASN A 45 24.29 8.64 -1.23
CA ASN A 45 22.99 8.01 -1.12
C ASN A 45 22.30 7.85 -2.48
N PHE A 46 22.56 8.72 -3.44
CA PHE A 46 21.85 8.69 -4.73
C PHE A 46 22.64 8.01 -5.84
N TYR A 47 23.96 8.26 -5.97
CA TYR A 47 24.76 7.71 -7.06
C TYR A 47 25.52 6.45 -6.69
N ASP A 48 26.12 6.37 -5.50
CA ASP A 48 26.90 5.19 -5.11
C ASP A 48 26.02 4.07 -4.53
N LYS A 49 24.95 4.42 -3.80
CA LYS A 49 23.98 3.46 -3.28
C LYS A 49 22.74 3.29 -4.15
N ALA A 50 22.47 4.21 -5.08
CA ALA A 50 21.30 4.11 -5.98
C ALA A 50 21.36 2.88 -6.88
N PHE A 51 22.54 2.37 -7.19
CA PHE A 51 22.72 1.12 -7.94
C PHE A 51 22.65 -0.13 -7.07
N SER A 52 22.58 0.01 -5.74
CA SER A 52 22.45 -1.12 -4.81
C SER A 52 21.01 -1.45 -4.44
N TRP A 53 20.04 -0.60 -4.79
CA TRP A 53 18.63 -0.86 -4.57
C TRP A 53 17.86 -0.79 -5.90
N GLU A 54 16.89 -1.66 -6.04
CA GLU A 54 16.02 -1.71 -7.21
C GLU A 54 14.58 -1.41 -6.78
N PRO A 55 13.88 -0.48 -7.45
CA PRO A 55 12.51 -0.16 -7.12
C PRO A 55 11.56 -1.32 -7.49
N LYS A 56 10.49 -1.47 -6.73
CA LYS A 56 9.40 -2.39 -7.08
C LYS A 56 8.61 -1.86 -8.28
N TYR A 57 8.37 -2.72 -9.26
CA TYR A 57 7.63 -2.36 -10.47
C TYR A 57 6.13 -2.61 -10.29
N GLN A 58 5.30 -1.66 -10.74
CA GLN A 58 3.84 -1.76 -10.63
C GLN A 58 3.25 -2.93 -11.41
N HIS A 59 3.84 -3.28 -12.55
CA HIS A 59 3.34 -4.36 -13.43
C HIS A 59 3.73 -5.76 -12.97
N LYS A 60 4.57 -5.90 -11.96
CA LYS A 60 5.03 -7.19 -11.45
C LYS A 60 4.24 -7.59 -10.21
N PHE A 61 3.04 -8.06 -10.41
CA PHE A 61 2.18 -8.55 -9.33
C PHE A 61 1.35 -9.75 -9.78
N VAL A 62 0.93 -10.56 -8.81
CA VAL A 62 -0.02 -11.66 -8.99
C VAL A 62 -1.04 -11.58 -7.87
N MET A 63 -2.32 -11.59 -8.22
CA MET A 63 -3.41 -11.61 -7.27
C MET A 63 -4.14 -12.93 -7.37
N ASN A 64 -4.18 -13.69 -6.28
CA ASN A 64 -4.86 -14.96 -6.20
C ASN A 64 -6.20 -14.79 -5.49
N ILE A 65 -7.27 -15.03 -6.22
CA ILE A 65 -8.66 -15.02 -5.73
C ILE A 65 -9.23 -16.41 -6.01
N ASP A 66 -9.80 -17.05 -5.00
CA ASP A 66 -10.40 -18.36 -5.19
C ASP A 66 -11.53 -18.32 -6.24
N GLY A 67 -11.41 -19.19 -7.24
CA GLY A 67 -12.34 -19.29 -8.37
C GLY A 67 -12.09 -18.33 -9.52
N ILE A 68 -11.11 -17.42 -9.44
CA ILE A 68 -10.73 -16.50 -10.53
C ILE A 68 -9.26 -16.75 -10.90
N PRO A 69 -8.96 -17.11 -12.16
CA PRO A 69 -7.58 -17.27 -12.59
C PRO A 69 -6.76 -15.99 -12.43
N ALA A 70 -5.60 -16.08 -11.79
CA ALA A 70 -4.78 -14.92 -11.46
C ALA A 70 -4.31 -14.10 -12.70
N PHE A 71 -4.14 -14.75 -13.85
CA PHE A 71 -3.71 -14.09 -15.09
C PHE A 71 -4.79 -13.22 -15.72
N LEU A 72 -6.06 -13.33 -15.29
CA LEU A 72 -7.14 -12.46 -15.74
C LEU A 72 -7.18 -11.12 -15.00
N VAL A 73 -6.53 -11.01 -13.84
CA VAL A 73 -6.50 -9.75 -13.09
C VAL A 73 -5.57 -8.76 -13.79
N LYS A 74 -6.13 -7.71 -14.35
CA LYS A 74 -5.41 -6.65 -15.04
C LYS A 74 -4.83 -5.62 -14.09
N THR A 75 -5.65 -5.12 -13.18
CA THR A 75 -5.25 -4.09 -12.21
C THR A 75 -5.72 -4.45 -10.81
N SER A 76 -4.96 -4.06 -9.82
CA SER A 76 -5.32 -4.15 -8.42
C SER A 76 -4.66 -3.02 -7.65
N ALA A 77 -5.31 -2.54 -6.61
CA ALA A 77 -4.71 -1.62 -5.66
C ALA A 77 -4.20 -2.39 -4.43
N LYS A 78 -3.12 -1.89 -3.81
CA LYS A 78 -2.66 -2.41 -2.52
C LYS A 78 -3.62 -1.99 -1.40
N PRO A 79 -3.74 -2.79 -0.33
CA PRO A 79 -4.52 -2.44 0.84
C PRO A 79 -4.10 -1.10 1.42
N SER A 80 -5.06 -0.28 1.82
CA SER A 80 -4.82 1.01 2.46
C SER A 80 -5.65 1.14 3.73
N LEU A 81 -5.06 1.77 4.75
CA LEU A 81 -5.64 1.94 6.07
C LEU A 81 -5.85 3.42 6.37
N THR A 82 -7.04 3.76 6.84
CA THR A 82 -7.37 5.11 7.33
C THR A 82 -7.58 5.07 8.83
N ASN A 83 -6.94 5.98 9.55
CA ASN A 83 -7.13 6.16 10.97
C ASN A 83 -8.10 7.31 11.22
N GLY A 84 -9.13 7.07 12.03
CA GLY A 84 -9.96 8.13 12.56
C GLY A 84 -9.19 9.04 13.52
N GLU A 85 -9.75 10.18 13.81
CA GLU A 85 -9.20 11.16 14.75
C GLU A 85 -10.18 11.41 15.89
N VAL A 86 -9.67 11.47 17.10
CA VAL A 86 -10.39 11.93 18.29
C VAL A 86 -9.77 13.24 18.73
N VAL A 87 -10.57 14.31 18.78
CA VAL A 87 -10.11 15.64 19.20
C VAL A 87 -10.53 15.86 20.64
N LEU A 88 -9.58 16.18 21.49
CA LEU A 88 -9.81 16.63 22.86
C LEU A 88 -9.65 18.15 22.91
N ASP A 89 -10.71 18.84 23.26
CA ASP A 89 -10.71 20.29 23.40
C ASP A 89 -10.44 20.69 24.86
N HIS A 90 -9.52 21.63 25.06
CA HIS A 90 -9.24 22.21 26.35
C HIS A 90 -9.02 23.73 26.21
N ILE A 91 -10.00 24.54 26.63
CA ILE A 91 -10.01 25.98 26.53
C ILE A 91 -9.71 26.45 25.09
N ASN A 92 -8.50 26.88 24.81
CA ASN A 92 -8.05 27.37 23.49
C ASN A 92 -7.12 26.40 22.77
N VAL A 93 -6.94 25.16 23.29
CA VAL A 93 -5.99 24.16 22.76
C VAL A 93 -6.73 22.88 22.40
N LYS A 94 -6.38 22.33 21.24
CA LYS A 94 -6.90 21.05 20.76
C LYS A 94 -5.78 20.00 20.78
N ARG A 95 -6.06 18.85 21.37
CA ARG A 95 -5.18 17.68 21.31
C ARG A 95 -5.81 16.61 20.44
N LYS A 96 -5.06 16.10 19.48
CA LYS A 96 -5.48 15.07 18.55
C LYS A 96 -4.96 13.71 19.00
N LEU A 97 -5.83 12.72 19.05
CA LEU A 97 -5.50 11.33 19.31
C LEU A 97 -5.95 10.47 18.14
N LYS A 98 -5.26 9.33 17.93
CA LYS A 98 -5.68 8.35 16.94
C LYS A 98 -7.01 7.73 17.37
N GLY A 99 -8.00 7.74 16.47
CA GLY A 99 -9.27 7.05 16.61
C GLY A 99 -9.23 5.61 16.10
N LYS A 100 -10.38 5.08 15.73
CA LYS A 100 -10.52 3.75 15.14
C LYS A 100 -9.91 3.72 13.74
N SER A 101 -9.25 2.61 13.42
CA SER A 101 -8.71 2.35 12.08
C SER A 101 -9.75 1.61 11.25
N SER A 102 -9.84 1.93 9.96
CA SER A 102 -10.64 1.20 8.99
C SER A 102 -9.84 0.95 7.72
N TRP A 103 -10.03 -0.24 7.14
CA TRP A 103 -9.44 -0.57 5.85
C TRP A 103 -10.33 -0.04 4.73
N ASN A 104 -9.70 0.54 3.71
CA ASN A 104 -10.39 1.07 2.54
C ASN A 104 -10.60 -0.04 1.51
N SER A 105 -11.66 0.09 0.71
CA SER A 105 -11.93 -0.83 -0.39
C SER A 105 -10.81 -0.87 -1.43
N ILE A 106 -10.69 -2.00 -2.12
CA ILE A 106 -9.74 -2.23 -3.20
C ILE A 106 -10.52 -2.34 -4.50
N ALA A 107 -10.17 -1.50 -5.49
CA ALA A 107 -10.66 -1.66 -6.85
C ALA A 107 -9.79 -2.63 -7.63
N ILE A 108 -10.41 -3.54 -8.35
CA ILE A 108 -9.77 -4.49 -9.26
C ILE A 108 -10.44 -4.44 -10.62
N THR A 109 -9.66 -4.63 -11.67
CA THR A 109 -10.16 -4.80 -13.05
C THR A 109 -9.71 -6.16 -13.55
N ILE A 110 -10.64 -6.92 -14.13
CA ILE A 110 -10.44 -8.28 -14.61
C ILE A 110 -10.77 -8.32 -16.09
N TYR A 111 -9.94 -8.97 -16.91
CA TYR A 111 -10.27 -9.26 -18.29
C TYR A 111 -11.36 -10.33 -18.36
N ASP A 112 -12.39 -10.11 -19.17
CA ASP A 112 -13.38 -11.16 -19.46
C ASP A 112 -12.92 -11.98 -20.67
N ALA A 113 -12.45 -13.19 -20.40
CA ALA A 113 -12.01 -14.12 -21.43
C ALA A 113 -13.17 -15.05 -21.83
N ILE A 114 -13.11 -15.58 -23.06
CA ILE A 114 -14.11 -16.54 -23.54
C ILE A 114 -14.04 -17.83 -22.71
N VAL A 115 -12.83 -18.32 -22.46
CA VAL A 115 -12.57 -19.52 -21.62
C VAL A 115 -11.22 -19.34 -20.90
N PRO A 116 -11.17 -19.40 -19.58
CA PRO A 116 -12.29 -19.42 -18.63
C PRO A 116 -12.99 -18.03 -18.53
N SER A 117 -14.31 -18.00 -18.44
CA SER A 117 -15.07 -16.75 -18.36
C SER A 117 -14.97 -16.15 -16.96
N ALA A 118 -14.41 -14.95 -16.87
CA ALA A 118 -14.34 -14.19 -15.63
C ALA A 118 -15.74 -13.74 -15.17
N ALA A 119 -16.62 -13.39 -16.10
CA ALA A 119 -17.99 -12.99 -15.79
C ALA A 119 -18.75 -14.11 -15.06
N GLN A 120 -18.58 -15.38 -15.49
CA GLN A 120 -19.21 -16.51 -14.83
C GLN A 120 -18.65 -16.73 -13.41
N ALA A 121 -17.34 -16.66 -13.24
CA ALA A 121 -16.69 -16.83 -11.94
C ALA A 121 -17.09 -15.72 -10.95
N VAL A 122 -17.09 -14.47 -11.40
CA VAL A 122 -17.53 -13.33 -10.60
C VAL A 122 -19.01 -13.42 -10.26
N MET A 123 -19.87 -13.79 -11.23
CA MET A 123 -21.30 -13.96 -11.00
C MET A 123 -21.59 -15.11 -10.02
N GLN A 124 -20.83 -16.20 -10.07
CA GLN A 124 -20.95 -17.26 -9.05
C GLN A 124 -20.62 -16.73 -7.65
N TRP A 125 -19.60 -15.90 -7.52
CA TRP A 125 -19.28 -15.27 -6.25
C TRP A 125 -20.40 -14.31 -5.79
N VAL A 126 -20.94 -13.49 -6.70
CA VAL A 126 -22.10 -12.62 -6.40
C VAL A 126 -23.29 -13.43 -5.90
N ARG A 127 -23.60 -14.58 -6.52
CA ARG A 127 -24.70 -15.46 -6.07
C ARG A 127 -24.52 -16.03 -4.67
N LEU A 128 -23.28 -16.16 -4.19
CA LEU A 128 -23.04 -16.55 -2.80
C LEU A 128 -23.38 -15.43 -1.81
N HIS A 129 -23.32 -14.14 -2.25
CA HIS A 129 -23.79 -13.02 -1.43
C HIS A 129 -25.30 -12.87 -1.51
N HIS A 130 -25.84 -12.82 -2.73
CA HIS A 130 -27.22 -12.53 -3.00
C HIS A 130 -27.69 -13.29 -4.24
N GLU A 131 -28.68 -14.13 -4.08
CA GLU A 131 -29.31 -14.84 -5.19
C GLU A 131 -30.43 -13.98 -5.79
N SER A 132 -30.18 -13.42 -6.97
CA SER A 132 -31.11 -12.47 -7.60
C SER A 132 -32.48 -13.04 -7.91
N ALA A 133 -32.59 -14.37 -8.12
CA ALA A 133 -33.87 -15.01 -8.46
C ALA A 133 -34.78 -15.20 -7.24
N THR A 134 -34.23 -15.52 -6.08
CA THR A 134 -34.98 -15.82 -4.85
C THR A 134 -34.93 -14.72 -3.82
N GLY A 135 -34.00 -13.75 -3.98
CA GLY A 135 -33.74 -12.70 -2.98
C GLY A 135 -33.10 -13.19 -1.69
N ARG A 136 -32.50 -14.38 -1.71
CA ARG A 136 -31.83 -14.93 -0.51
C ARG A 136 -30.42 -14.38 -0.40
N ASP A 137 -30.03 -14.02 0.82
CA ASP A 137 -28.68 -13.64 1.16
C ASP A 137 -27.90 -14.81 1.77
N GLY A 138 -26.62 -14.90 1.43
CA GLY A 138 -25.72 -15.91 1.97
C GLY A 138 -25.12 -15.50 3.32
N TYR A 139 -24.69 -16.49 4.10
CA TYR A 139 -23.93 -16.22 5.32
C TYR A 139 -22.52 -15.75 5.00
N ALA A 140 -21.98 -14.85 5.86
CA ALA A 140 -20.63 -14.29 5.70
C ALA A 140 -19.53 -15.36 5.58
N SER A 141 -19.69 -16.48 6.28
CA SER A 141 -18.77 -17.62 6.19
C SER A 141 -18.71 -18.31 4.82
N ILE A 142 -19.71 -18.08 3.97
CA ILE A 142 -19.81 -18.72 2.64
C ILE A 142 -19.25 -17.79 1.57
N TYR A 143 -19.57 -16.50 1.61
CA TYR A 143 -19.19 -15.58 0.55
C TYR A 143 -17.86 -14.86 0.79
N LYS A 144 -17.41 -14.73 2.05
CA LYS A 144 -16.11 -14.12 2.31
C LYS A 144 -14.99 -15.05 1.89
N LYS A 145 -14.04 -14.48 1.14
CA LYS A 145 -12.86 -15.19 0.65
C LYS A 145 -11.58 -14.55 1.15
N ASP A 146 -10.55 -15.35 1.29
CA ASP A 146 -9.21 -14.86 1.54
C ASP A 146 -8.49 -14.66 0.20
N ILE A 147 -7.84 -13.54 0.05
CA ILE A 147 -7.16 -13.13 -1.17
C ILE A 147 -5.69 -12.88 -0.85
N THR A 148 -4.81 -13.29 -1.76
CA THR A 148 -3.37 -13.04 -1.65
C THR A 148 -2.93 -12.18 -2.82
N LEU A 149 -2.27 -11.06 -2.52
CA LEU A 149 -1.65 -10.17 -3.50
C LEU A 149 -0.13 -10.20 -3.34
N ASN A 150 0.55 -10.77 -4.32
CA ASN A 150 2.00 -10.94 -4.35
C ASN A 150 2.65 -9.91 -5.25
N GLN A 151 3.66 -9.22 -4.75
CA GLN A 151 4.55 -8.38 -5.53
C GLN A 151 5.78 -9.19 -5.90
N LEU A 152 6.17 -9.18 -7.17
CA LEU A 152 7.27 -9.97 -7.68
C LEU A 152 8.53 -9.13 -7.92
N SER A 153 9.68 -9.76 -7.74
CA SER A 153 11.00 -9.25 -8.13
C SER A 153 11.17 -9.24 -9.66
N PRO A 154 12.22 -8.64 -10.20
CA PRO A 154 12.56 -8.72 -11.62
C PRO A 154 12.69 -10.15 -12.17
N ILE A 155 13.13 -11.09 -11.34
CA ILE A 155 13.31 -12.50 -11.69
C ILE A 155 12.10 -13.39 -11.37
N GLY A 156 11.00 -12.82 -10.83
CA GLY A 156 9.74 -13.52 -10.57
C GLY A 156 9.59 -14.10 -9.16
N GLU A 157 10.53 -13.84 -8.24
CA GLU A 157 10.40 -14.24 -6.85
C GLU A 157 9.43 -13.32 -6.10
N ILE A 158 8.72 -13.86 -5.10
CA ILE A 158 7.82 -13.08 -4.25
C ILE A 158 8.66 -12.27 -3.27
N ILE A 159 8.56 -10.94 -3.35
CA ILE A 159 9.26 -10.03 -2.45
C ILE A 159 8.34 -9.38 -1.42
N GLU A 160 7.04 -9.45 -1.64
CA GLU A 160 6.03 -8.87 -0.74
C GLU A 160 4.73 -9.63 -0.94
N GLU A 161 4.13 -10.09 0.14
CA GLU A 161 2.86 -10.78 0.13
C GLU A 161 1.86 -10.05 1.03
N TRP A 162 0.74 -9.64 0.45
CA TRP A 162 -0.39 -9.11 1.18
C TRP A 162 -1.47 -10.20 1.31
N GLN A 163 -1.79 -10.55 2.54
CA GLN A 163 -2.91 -11.42 2.87
C GLN A 163 -4.11 -10.54 3.23
N ILE A 164 -5.16 -10.60 2.40
CA ILE A 164 -6.40 -9.85 2.55
C ILE A 164 -7.45 -10.83 3.05
N LYS A 165 -7.95 -10.60 4.25
CA LYS A 165 -8.85 -11.52 4.95
C LYS A 165 -10.28 -11.06 4.94
N GLY A 166 -11.18 -12.00 4.69
CA GLY A 166 -12.62 -11.76 4.71
C GLY A 166 -13.10 -10.83 3.60
N ALA A 167 -12.49 -10.92 2.41
CA ALA A 167 -12.85 -10.10 1.28
C ALA A 167 -14.19 -10.52 0.65
N TYR A 168 -14.96 -9.53 0.24
CA TYR A 168 -16.23 -9.71 -0.48
C TYR A 168 -16.44 -8.60 -1.50
N LEU A 169 -17.27 -8.87 -2.49
CA LEU A 169 -17.62 -7.91 -3.53
C LEU A 169 -18.65 -6.91 -3.00
N SER A 170 -18.33 -5.62 -3.04
CA SER A 170 -19.28 -4.55 -2.71
C SER A 170 -19.96 -4.00 -3.95
N GLU A 171 -19.25 -3.96 -5.07
CA GLU A 171 -19.76 -3.49 -6.35
C GLU A 171 -19.13 -4.28 -7.48
N VAL A 172 -19.89 -4.57 -8.51
CA VAL A 172 -19.41 -5.23 -9.73
C VAL A 172 -20.06 -4.59 -10.94
N ASN A 173 -19.24 -4.20 -11.90
CA ASN A 173 -19.65 -3.72 -13.20
C ASN A 173 -19.10 -4.68 -14.28
N PHE A 174 -19.97 -5.32 -15.04
CA PHE A 174 -19.60 -6.28 -16.07
C PHE A 174 -19.19 -5.63 -17.40
N GLY A 175 -18.97 -4.32 -17.41
CA GLY A 175 -18.55 -3.59 -18.58
C GLY A 175 -19.70 -3.14 -19.49
N SER A 176 -19.35 -2.50 -20.59
CA SER A 176 -20.27 -2.04 -21.63
C SER A 176 -19.94 -2.70 -22.96
N LEU A 177 -20.93 -2.83 -23.83
CA LEU A 177 -20.78 -3.36 -25.17
C LEU A 177 -21.10 -2.27 -26.16
N ASP A 178 -20.22 -2.05 -27.14
CA ASP A 178 -20.38 -1.06 -28.20
C ASP A 178 -19.84 -1.65 -29.52
N TRP A 179 -20.67 -1.61 -30.58
CA TRP A 179 -20.31 -2.13 -31.90
C TRP A 179 -19.19 -1.35 -32.60
N SER A 180 -18.94 -0.10 -32.15
CA SER A 180 -17.90 0.76 -32.72
C SER A 180 -16.58 0.67 -31.97
N ALA A 181 -16.56 0.05 -30.78
CA ALA A 181 -15.37 -0.10 -29.97
C ALA A 181 -14.57 -1.36 -30.36
N GLU A 182 -13.25 -1.21 -30.45
CA GLU A 182 -12.31 -2.33 -30.69
C GLU A 182 -11.65 -2.82 -29.38
N ASP A 183 -12.09 -2.31 -28.23
CA ASP A 183 -11.53 -2.64 -26.91
C ASP A 183 -12.04 -3.98 -26.39
N VAL A 184 -11.24 -4.61 -25.53
CA VAL A 184 -11.62 -5.84 -24.84
C VAL A 184 -12.57 -5.55 -23.68
N VAL A 185 -13.51 -6.45 -23.43
CA VAL A 185 -14.43 -6.33 -22.29
C VAL A 185 -13.66 -6.57 -20.99
N MET A 186 -13.91 -5.69 -20.03
CA MET A 186 -13.34 -5.77 -18.69
C MET A 186 -14.45 -5.73 -17.65
N ILE A 187 -14.19 -6.36 -16.53
CA ILE A 187 -15.06 -6.36 -15.36
C ILE A 187 -14.38 -5.57 -14.29
N ASP A 188 -15.05 -4.51 -13.81
CA ASP A 188 -14.58 -3.72 -12.70
C ASP A 188 -15.29 -4.17 -11.43
N ALA A 189 -14.54 -4.48 -10.38
CA ALA A 189 -15.08 -4.91 -9.11
C ALA A 189 -14.42 -4.15 -7.96
N THR A 190 -15.21 -3.86 -6.94
CA THR A 190 -14.75 -3.25 -5.71
C THR A 190 -14.86 -4.27 -4.59
N LEU A 191 -13.73 -4.52 -3.93
CA LEU A 191 -13.60 -5.45 -2.82
C LEU A 191 -13.59 -4.70 -1.49
N ASN A 192 -14.45 -5.09 -0.57
CA ASN A 192 -14.35 -4.76 0.83
C ASN A 192 -13.79 -5.97 1.59
N TYR A 193 -13.06 -5.73 2.68
CA TYR A 193 -12.43 -6.78 3.46
C TYR A 193 -12.32 -6.35 4.93
N ASP A 194 -12.11 -7.32 5.81
CA ASP A 194 -12.07 -7.07 7.25
C ASP A 194 -10.71 -6.49 7.68
N TRP A 195 -9.63 -7.07 7.19
CA TRP A 195 -8.26 -6.62 7.49
C TRP A 195 -7.25 -7.18 6.49
N ALA A 196 -6.08 -6.57 6.45
CA ALA A 196 -4.97 -7.04 5.63
C ALA A 196 -3.68 -7.12 6.44
N LEU A 197 -2.83 -8.07 6.09
CA LEU A 197 -1.52 -8.30 6.68
C LEU A 197 -0.47 -8.32 5.57
N LEU A 198 0.62 -7.61 5.80
CA LEU A 198 1.83 -7.70 4.97
C LEU A 198 2.75 -8.75 5.56
N SER A 199 3.03 -9.79 4.80
CA SER A 199 4.01 -10.83 5.11
C SER A 199 5.31 -10.55 4.37
N PHE A 200 6.44 -10.82 5.02
CA PHE A 200 7.78 -10.62 4.46
C PHE A 200 8.43 -11.95 4.17
#